data_c5958741078997744b7e33c7359bb5d5
#
_entry.id   c5958741078997744b7e33c7359bb5d5
#
_cell.length_a   1.000
_cell.length_b   1.000
_cell.length_c   1.000
_cell.angle_alpha   90.00
_cell.angle_beta   90.00
_cell.angle_gamma   90.00
#
_symmetry.space_group_name_H-M   'P 1'
#
loop_
_entity.id
_entity.type
_entity.pdbx_description
1 polymer ?
#
loop_
_entity_poly.entity_id
_entity_poly.type
_entity_poly.pdbx_seq_one_letter_code
_entity_poly.pdbx_strand_id
1 'polypeptide(L)'
;MEEGHYKDPPTNVSSMPPASRPFLIGVAGGTCAGKTMICERLATLAGEEHLALIRLDSYQVDHSQQSLTERAATNYDHPDAYDWPLLNEHLALLVAGESVSSPTYDFTVHNRSEAVKLVHPAPVMVVEGILVLHDPALRERFDLKVYVDTDADLRFIRRLQRDVMARGRTPDSIIEQYLTTVRPGHEQYIEPSKRYADVIIPCGGENEPALQLLLARVRDLTRLG
;
A
#
# COMPACT_ATOMS: atom_id res chain seq x y z
N MET A 1 40.99 28.88 29.32
CA MET A 1 39.73 29.10 28.58
C MET A 1 39.97 28.52 27.20
N GLU A 2 39.58 27.27 27.00
CA GLU A 2 39.67 26.59 25.70
C GLU A 2 38.36 26.80 24.97
N GLU A 3 38.43 27.47 23.83
CA GLU A 3 37.28 27.63 22.92
C GLU A 3 37.01 26.32 22.23
N GLY A 4 35.89 25.67 22.60
CA GLY A 4 35.40 24.47 21.95
C GLY A 4 34.94 24.77 20.53
N HIS A 5 35.70 24.33 19.55
CA HIS A 5 35.29 24.32 18.16
C HIS A 5 34.11 23.37 17.97
N TYR A 6 32.90 23.91 17.81
CA TYR A 6 31.73 23.20 17.33
C TYR A 6 31.99 22.79 15.89
N LYS A 7 32.25 21.51 15.66
CA LYS A 7 32.28 20.96 14.26
C LYS A 7 30.87 20.78 13.79
N ASP A 8 30.51 21.50 12.75
CA ASP A 8 29.27 21.25 12.01
C ASP A 8 29.17 19.78 11.60
N PRO A 9 28.01 19.13 11.75
CA PRO A 9 27.82 17.77 11.25
C PRO A 9 28.04 17.73 9.74
N PRO A 10 28.61 16.65 9.19
CA PRO A 10 28.81 16.55 7.76
C PRO A 10 27.44 16.63 7.07
N THR A 11 27.25 17.63 6.25
CA THR A 11 26.16 17.72 5.29
C THR A 11 26.38 16.64 4.23
N ASN A 12 26.05 15.40 4.60
CA ASN A 12 25.90 14.36 3.61
C ASN A 12 24.57 14.58 2.90
N VAL A 13 24.56 15.50 1.94
CA VAL A 13 23.52 15.59 0.92
C VAL A 13 23.69 14.32 0.10
N SER A 14 23.00 13.27 0.54
CA SER A 14 22.86 12.02 -0.19
C SER A 14 22.54 12.38 -1.63
N SER A 15 23.43 12.00 -2.53
CA SER A 15 23.29 12.13 -3.97
C SER A 15 21.86 11.76 -4.38
N MET A 16 21.17 12.68 -5.04
CA MET A 16 19.88 12.42 -5.70
C MET A 16 20.01 11.12 -6.49
N PRO A 17 18.98 10.25 -6.44
CA PRO A 17 19.01 9.03 -7.24
C PRO A 17 19.23 9.40 -8.71
N PRO A 18 19.98 8.58 -9.47
CA PRO A 18 20.19 8.85 -10.88
C PRO A 18 18.83 9.00 -11.57
N ALA A 19 18.71 9.96 -12.47
CA ALA A 19 17.48 10.40 -13.17
C ALA A 19 16.77 9.31 -14.03
N SER A 20 17.03 8.03 -13.79
CA SER A 20 16.57 6.88 -14.58
C SER A 20 15.72 5.86 -13.81
N ARG A 21 15.60 5.95 -12.47
CA ARG A 21 14.83 4.98 -11.67
C ARG A 21 13.59 5.64 -11.05
N PRO A 22 12.40 5.02 -11.20
CA PRO A 22 11.20 5.49 -10.49
C PRO A 22 11.40 5.57 -8.98
N PHE A 23 10.79 6.57 -8.36
CA PHE A 23 10.76 6.70 -6.90
C PHE A 23 9.61 5.85 -6.34
N LEU A 24 9.92 4.87 -5.50
CA LEU A 24 8.96 3.90 -4.98
C LEU A 24 8.47 4.30 -3.59
N ILE A 25 7.15 4.38 -3.43
CA ILE A 25 6.47 4.65 -2.15
C ILE A 25 5.68 3.42 -1.73
N GLY A 26 5.96 2.87 -0.55
CA GLY A 26 5.14 1.83 0.07
C GLY A 26 4.14 2.44 1.04
N VAL A 27 2.85 2.15 0.89
CA VAL A 27 1.78 2.67 1.77
C VAL A 27 1.08 1.52 2.48
N ALA A 28 1.39 1.33 3.76
CA ALA A 28 0.80 0.32 4.64
C ALA A 28 -0.24 0.90 5.60
N GLY A 29 -0.87 0.03 6.37
CA GLY A 29 -1.84 0.37 7.42
C GLY A 29 -2.99 -0.63 7.46
N GLY A 30 -3.74 -0.67 8.53
CA GLY A 30 -4.84 -1.62 8.73
C GLY A 30 -5.94 -1.54 7.68
N THR A 31 -6.77 -2.58 7.62
CA THR A 31 -7.99 -2.53 6.79
C THR A 31 -8.82 -1.30 7.13
N CYS A 32 -9.36 -0.61 6.12
CA CYS A 32 -10.15 0.62 6.27
C CYS A 32 -9.44 1.79 6.99
N ALA A 33 -8.10 1.78 7.07
CA ALA A 33 -7.35 2.91 7.61
C ALA A 33 -7.37 4.15 6.69
N GLY A 34 -7.78 4.03 5.43
CA GLY A 34 -7.83 5.12 4.46
C GLY A 34 -6.65 5.15 3.47
N LYS A 35 -5.85 4.08 3.41
CA LYS A 35 -4.74 3.95 2.44
C LYS A 35 -5.17 4.22 1.01
N THR A 36 -6.15 3.45 0.54
CA THR A 36 -6.66 3.53 -0.84
C THR A 36 -7.15 4.93 -1.16
N MET A 37 -7.87 5.57 -0.23
CA MET A 37 -8.36 6.94 -0.42
C MET A 37 -7.21 7.93 -0.62
N ILE A 38 -6.18 7.89 0.24
CA ILE A 38 -5.03 8.82 0.14
C ILE A 38 -4.23 8.56 -1.14
N CYS A 39 -4.05 7.27 -1.53
CA CYS A 39 -3.32 6.89 -2.73
C CYS A 39 -4.06 7.28 -4.01
N GLU A 40 -5.38 7.08 -4.07
CA GLU A 40 -6.21 7.48 -5.21
C GLU A 40 -6.27 9.01 -5.38
N ARG A 41 -6.43 9.74 -4.27
CA ARG A 41 -6.38 11.20 -4.29
C ARG A 41 -5.01 11.71 -4.76
N LEU A 42 -3.93 11.10 -4.27
CA LEU A 42 -2.58 11.43 -4.68
C LEU A 42 -2.38 11.19 -6.18
N ALA A 43 -2.81 10.02 -6.69
CA ALA A 43 -2.73 9.68 -8.11
C ALA A 43 -3.56 10.64 -8.99
N THR A 44 -4.78 10.95 -8.57
CA THR A 44 -5.64 11.91 -9.29
C THR A 44 -5.02 13.31 -9.35
N LEU A 45 -4.43 13.78 -8.26
CA LEU A 45 -3.85 15.13 -8.19
C LEU A 45 -2.48 15.22 -8.88
N ALA A 46 -1.75 14.11 -8.96
CA ALA A 46 -0.46 14.05 -9.65
C ALA A 46 -0.60 13.88 -11.16
N GLY A 47 -1.60 13.10 -11.62
CA GLY A 47 -1.77 12.65 -12.99
C GLY A 47 -1.10 11.30 -13.26
N GLU A 48 -1.70 10.51 -14.15
CA GLU A 48 -1.23 9.14 -14.47
C GLU A 48 0.16 9.14 -15.12
N GLU A 49 0.53 10.21 -15.78
CA GLU A 49 1.87 10.41 -16.38
C GLU A 49 2.97 10.59 -15.31
N HIS A 50 2.61 10.94 -14.09
CA HIS A 50 3.54 11.20 -13.01
C HIS A 50 3.54 10.15 -11.91
N LEU A 51 2.39 9.44 -11.73
CA LEU A 51 2.24 8.47 -10.67
C LEU A 51 1.48 7.22 -11.10
N ALA A 52 2.13 6.05 -10.97
CA ALA A 52 1.51 4.74 -11.11
C ALA A 52 1.10 4.18 -9.74
N LEU A 53 -0.14 3.67 -9.63
CA LEU A 53 -0.67 3.06 -8.42
C LEU A 53 -0.82 1.55 -8.59
N ILE A 54 -0.12 0.79 -7.74
CA ILE A 54 -0.15 -0.67 -7.65
C ILE A 54 -0.85 -1.06 -6.34
N ARG A 55 -1.87 -1.91 -6.43
CA ARG A 55 -2.62 -2.39 -5.27
C ARG A 55 -2.21 -3.82 -4.92
N LEU A 56 -1.72 -4.04 -3.71
CA LEU A 56 -1.36 -5.37 -3.22
C LEU A 56 -2.55 -6.33 -3.27
N ASP A 57 -3.77 -5.86 -2.99
CA ASP A 57 -4.97 -6.68 -3.03
C ASP A 57 -5.20 -7.35 -4.41
N SER A 58 -4.73 -6.74 -5.49
CA SER A 58 -4.77 -7.34 -6.84
C SER A 58 -3.86 -8.57 -6.96
N TYR A 59 -2.87 -8.70 -6.11
CA TYR A 59 -1.90 -9.81 -6.10
C TYR A 59 -2.22 -10.90 -5.09
N GLN A 60 -3.47 -10.99 -4.61
CA GLN A 60 -3.88 -12.16 -3.85
C GLN A 60 -3.77 -13.43 -4.71
N VAL A 61 -3.42 -14.55 -4.08
CA VAL A 61 -3.29 -15.85 -4.78
C VAL A 61 -4.59 -16.21 -5.50
N ASP A 62 -4.49 -16.77 -6.69
CA ASP A 62 -5.64 -17.27 -7.43
C ASP A 62 -6.19 -18.56 -6.79
N HIS A 63 -7.45 -18.53 -6.44
CA HIS A 63 -8.19 -19.62 -5.83
C HIS A 63 -9.27 -20.20 -6.76
N SER A 64 -9.10 -20.09 -8.09
CA SER A 64 -10.11 -20.51 -9.09
C SER A 64 -10.51 -21.98 -8.96
N GLN A 65 -9.64 -22.83 -8.38
CA GLN A 65 -9.92 -24.26 -8.14
C GLN A 65 -10.75 -24.52 -6.87
N GLN A 66 -10.98 -23.51 -6.04
CA GLN A 66 -11.77 -23.61 -4.82
C GLN A 66 -13.21 -23.16 -5.03
N SER A 67 -14.15 -23.74 -4.28
CA SER A 67 -15.52 -23.25 -4.22
C SER A 67 -15.61 -21.86 -3.57
N LEU A 68 -16.69 -21.14 -3.82
CA LEU A 68 -16.92 -19.83 -3.18
C LEU A 68 -16.89 -19.91 -1.65
N THR A 69 -17.40 -21.00 -1.07
CA THR A 69 -17.41 -21.20 0.38
C THR A 69 -15.99 -21.36 0.93
N GLU A 70 -15.13 -22.12 0.26
CA GLU A 70 -13.72 -22.29 0.66
C GLU A 70 -12.95 -20.96 0.54
N ARG A 71 -13.16 -20.22 -0.56
CA ARG A 71 -12.57 -18.89 -0.73
C ARG A 71 -13.02 -17.93 0.37
N ALA A 72 -14.31 -17.91 0.70
CA ALA A 72 -14.84 -17.06 1.77
C ALA A 72 -14.25 -17.38 3.16
N ALA A 73 -13.77 -18.63 3.38
CA ALA A 73 -13.11 -19.07 4.61
C ALA A 73 -11.59 -18.80 4.63
N THR A 74 -11.00 -18.37 3.51
CA THR A 74 -9.56 -18.06 3.42
C THR A 74 -9.19 -16.84 4.24
N ASN A 75 -8.04 -16.92 4.93
CA ASN A 75 -7.48 -15.77 5.66
C ASN A 75 -6.69 -14.86 4.72
N TYR A 76 -7.34 -13.82 4.20
CA TYR A 76 -6.73 -12.83 3.31
C TYR A 76 -5.87 -11.77 4.04
N ASP A 77 -5.80 -11.81 5.35
CA ASP A 77 -4.93 -10.95 6.17
C ASP A 77 -3.60 -11.64 6.52
N HIS A 78 -3.37 -12.86 6.01
CA HIS A 78 -2.12 -13.61 6.17
C HIS A 78 -1.14 -13.33 5.02
N PRO A 79 0.18 -13.26 5.26
CA PRO A 79 1.18 -13.07 4.20
C PRO A 79 1.10 -14.09 3.06
N ASP A 80 0.77 -15.36 3.35
CA ASP A 80 0.65 -16.41 2.34
C ASP A 80 -0.54 -16.22 1.39
N ALA A 81 -1.43 -15.28 1.66
CA ALA A 81 -2.54 -14.97 0.77
C ALA A 81 -2.10 -14.19 -0.49
N TYR A 82 -0.83 -13.79 -0.59
CA TYR A 82 -0.35 -12.94 -1.66
C TYR A 82 0.71 -13.62 -2.53
N ASP A 83 0.61 -13.37 -3.83
CA ASP A 83 1.57 -13.79 -4.85
C ASP A 83 2.75 -12.79 -4.91
N TRP A 84 3.61 -12.87 -3.90
CA TRP A 84 4.80 -12.03 -3.81
C TRP A 84 5.76 -12.16 -5.01
N PRO A 85 5.97 -13.37 -5.58
CA PRO A 85 6.78 -13.52 -6.79
C PRO A 85 6.25 -12.67 -7.95
N LEU A 86 4.96 -12.75 -8.27
CA LEU A 86 4.34 -11.97 -9.35
C LEU A 86 4.40 -10.46 -9.10
N LEU A 87 4.13 -10.01 -7.86
CA LEU A 87 4.26 -8.59 -7.50
C LEU A 87 5.70 -8.10 -7.71
N ASN A 88 6.68 -8.87 -7.24
CA ASN A 88 8.10 -8.51 -7.37
C ASN A 88 8.57 -8.50 -8.82
N GLU A 89 8.11 -9.43 -9.66
CA GLU A 89 8.35 -9.46 -11.10
C GLU A 89 7.79 -8.20 -11.77
N HIS A 90 6.51 -7.89 -11.54
CA HIS A 90 5.87 -6.70 -12.11
C HIS A 90 6.56 -5.40 -11.67
N LEU A 91 6.96 -5.30 -10.39
CA LEU A 91 7.71 -4.12 -9.93
C LEU A 91 9.10 -4.02 -10.61
N ALA A 92 9.77 -5.14 -10.86
CA ALA A 92 11.05 -5.13 -11.57
C ALA A 92 10.89 -4.65 -13.01
N LEU A 93 9.87 -5.13 -13.74
CA LEU A 93 9.54 -4.69 -15.09
C LEU A 93 9.20 -3.20 -15.14
N LEU A 94 8.34 -2.72 -14.24
CA LEU A 94 7.99 -1.30 -14.15
C LEU A 94 9.22 -0.41 -13.86
N VAL A 95 10.11 -0.86 -12.99
CA VAL A 95 11.38 -0.14 -12.71
C VAL A 95 12.29 -0.13 -13.95
N ALA A 96 12.24 -1.19 -14.77
CA ALA A 96 12.97 -1.25 -16.05
C ALA A 96 12.34 -0.41 -17.17
N GLY A 97 11.18 0.22 -16.92
CA GLY A 97 10.46 1.03 -17.92
C GLY A 97 9.47 0.23 -18.76
N GLU A 98 9.14 -1.00 -18.37
CA GLU A 98 8.21 -1.88 -19.08
C GLU A 98 6.82 -1.83 -18.43
N SER A 99 5.78 -1.85 -19.27
CA SER A 99 4.39 -1.91 -18.79
C SER A 99 4.02 -3.33 -18.40
N VAL A 100 3.14 -3.47 -17.39
CA VAL A 100 2.68 -4.78 -16.91
C VAL A 100 1.17 -4.91 -16.94
N SER A 101 0.67 -6.14 -17.14
CA SER A 101 -0.74 -6.49 -17.00
C SER A 101 -1.02 -6.90 -15.55
N SER A 102 -1.28 -5.90 -14.71
CA SER A 102 -1.61 -6.15 -13.31
C SER A 102 -2.93 -6.92 -13.18
N PRO A 103 -3.00 -8.00 -12.38
CA PRO A 103 -4.26 -8.65 -12.11
C PRO A 103 -5.25 -7.68 -11.46
N THR A 104 -6.54 -8.03 -11.50
CA THR A 104 -7.58 -7.35 -10.74
C THR A 104 -8.25 -8.34 -9.79
N TYR A 105 -8.79 -7.85 -8.68
CA TYR A 105 -9.40 -8.67 -7.66
C TYR A 105 -10.88 -8.32 -7.48
N ASP A 106 -11.72 -9.34 -7.51
CA ASP A 106 -13.15 -9.21 -7.27
C ASP A 106 -13.49 -9.66 -5.84
N PHE A 107 -13.78 -8.68 -4.99
CA PHE A 107 -14.15 -8.91 -3.59
C PHE A 107 -15.49 -9.61 -3.40
N THR A 108 -16.35 -9.68 -4.42
CA THR A 108 -17.67 -10.34 -4.34
C THR A 108 -17.56 -11.85 -4.48
N VAL A 109 -16.56 -12.32 -5.23
CA VAL A 109 -16.28 -13.74 -5.45
C VAL A 109 -15.00 -14.22 -4.76
N HIS A 110 -14.35 -13.34 -3.99
CA HIS A 110 -13.12 -13.63 -3.26
C HIS A 110 -12.03 -14.26 -4.13
N ASN A 111 -11.80 -13.70 -5.33
CA ASN A 111 -10.77 -14.19 -6.25
C ASN A 111 -10.27 -13.12 -7.21
N ARG A 112 -9.15 -13.42 -7.89
CA ARG A 112 -8.73 -12.64 -9.07
C ARG A 112 -9.80 -12.74 -10.15
N SER A 113 -10.06 -11.65 -10.86
CA SER A 113 -10.90 -11.66 -12.05
C SER A 113 -10.05 -12.00 -13.28
N GLU A 114 -10.73 -12.38 -14.39
CA GLU A 114 -10.07 -12.56 -15.69
C GLU A 114 -9.56 -11.23 -16.28
N ALA A 115 -10.13 -10.11 -15.84
CA ALA A 115 -9.70 -8.79 -16.28
C ALA A 115 -8.33 -8.43 -15.72
N VAL A 116 -7.53 -7.76 -16.52
CA VAL A 116 -6.25 -7.19 -16.12
C VAL A 116 -6.27 -5.68 -16.34
N LYS A 117 -5.50 -4.98 -15.53
CA LYS A 117 -5.27 -3.55 -15.70
C LYS A 117 -3.87 -3.32 -16.24
N LEU A 118 -3.75 -2.67 -17.39
CA LEU A 118 -2.44 -2.24 -17.88
C LEU A 118 -1.91 -1.12 -16.99
N VAL A 119 -0.72 -1.32 -16.45
CA VAL A 119 0.00 -0.33 -15.63
C VAL A 119 1.25 0.08 -16.39
N HIS A 120 1.38 1.36 -16.64
CA HIS A 120 2.57 1.94 -17.28
C HIS A 120 3.57 2.40 -16.21
N PRO A 121 4.87 2.36 -16.49
CA PRO A 121 5.86 2.96 -15.62
C PRO A 121 5.64 4.47 -15.52
N ALA A 122 5.88 5.02 -14.33
CA ALA A 122 5.79 6.45 -14.07
C ALA A 122 6.96 6.88 -13.18
N PRO A 123 7.34 8.18 -13.17
CA PRO A 123 8.44 8.68 -12.32
C PRO A 123 8.27 8.37 -10.84
N VAL A 124 7.03 8.32 -10.36
CA VAL A 124 6.69 7.88 -9.00
C VAL A 124 5.78 6.66 -9.08
N MET A 125 6.08 5.63 -8.30
CA MET A 125 5.22 4.45 -8.18
C MET A 125 4.82 4.25 -6.72
N VAL A 126 3.53 4.06 -6.49
CA VAL A 126 2.97 3.80 -5.16
C VAL A 126 2.48 2.36 -5.12
N VAL A 127 2.97 1.59 -4.15
CA VAL A 127 2.44 0.25 -3.82
C VAL A 127 1.66 0.37 -2.53
N GLU A 128 0.35 0.11 -2.55
CA GLU A 128 -0.51 0.20 -1.38
C GLU A 128 -1.08 -1.16 -0.98
N GLY A 129 -1.17 -1.42 0.31
CA GLY A 129 -1.79 -2.62 0.85
C GLY A 129 -1.48 -2.86 2.31
N ILE A 130 -2.22 -3.77 2.93
CA ILE A 130 -2.11 -4.00 4.38
C ILE A 130 -0.74 -4.59 4.78
N LEU A 131 -0.08 -5.35 3.91
CA LEU A 131 1.16 -6.07 4.19
C LEU A 131 2.40 -5.55 3.42
N VAL A 132 2.31 -4.42 2.71
CA VAL A 132 3.44 -3.94 1.88
C VAL A 132 4.71 -3.63 2.67
N LEU A 133 4.61 -3.31 3.96
CA LEU A 133 5.76 -3.12 4.84
C LEU A 133 6.09 -4.37 5.67
N HIS A 134 5.34 -5.46 5.53
CA HIS A 134 5.63 -6.71 6.21
C HIS A 134 6.78 -7.46 5.55
N ASP A 135 6.73 -7.63 4.22
CA ASP A 135 7.77 -8.35 3.46
C ASP A 135 9.08 -7.57 3.42
N PRO A 136 10.22 -8.16 3.87
CA PRO A 136 11.51 -7.47 3.90
C PRO A 136 12.04 -7.12 2.51
N ALA A 137 11.91 -8.03 1.54
CA ALA A 137 12.46 -7.82 0.20
C ALA A 137 11.71 -6.71 -0.55
N LEU A 138 10.38 -6.64 -0.37
CA LEU A 138 9.57 -5.56 -0.90
C LEU A 138 9.89 -4.23 -0.20
N ARG A 139 10.01 -4.26 1.13
CA ARG A 139 10.29 -3.08 1.96
C ARG A 139 11.60 -2.40 1.62
N GLU A 140 12.63 -3.17 1.27
CA GLU A 140 13.95 -2.65 0.86
C GLU A 140 13.93 -1.91 -0.50
N ARG A 141 12.90 -2.13 -1.31
CA ARG A 141 12.74 -1.44 -2.60
C ARG A 141 12.19 -0.02 -2.45
N PHE A 142 11.49 0.28 -1.36
CA PHE A 142 10.84 1.57 -1.16
C PHE A 142 11.83 2.67 -0.76
N ASP A 143 11.76 3.78 -1.48
CA ASP A 143 12.46 5.02 -1.15
C ASP A 143 11.75 5.80 -0.03
N LEU A 144 10.43 5.61 0.10
CA LEU A 144 9.61 6.17 1.17
C LEU A 144 8.59 5.13 1.66
N LYS A 145 8.54 4.92 2.95
CA LYS A 145 7.62 4.00 3.61
C LYS A 145 6.64 4.79 4.46
N VAL A 146 5.36 4.68 4.13
CA VAL A 146 4.26 5.39 4.78
C VAL A 146 3.36 4.38 5.50
N TYR A 147 3.00 4.67 6.73
CA TYR A 147 1.98 3.92 7.47
C TYR A 147 0.78 4.82 7.76
N VAL A 148 -0.39 4.42 7.29
CA VAL A 148 -1.66 5.12 7.56
C VAL A 148 -2.26 4.54 8.84
N ASP A 149 -2.27 5.37 9.89
CA ASP A 149 -2.67 5.00 11.24
C ASP A 149 -4.07 5.55 11.55
N THR A 150 -4.98 4.65 11.88
CA THR A 150 -6.36 4.98 12.25
C THR A 150 -6.81 4.01 13.33
N ASP A 151 -7.50 4.52 14.34
CA ASP A 151 -7.95 3.75 15.49
C ASP A 151 -8.80 2.54 15.08
N ALA A 152 -8.68 1.45 15.82
CA ALA A 152 -9.25 0.15 15.46
C ALA A 152 -10.78 0.18 15.40
N ASP A 153 -11.45 0.93 16.28
CA ASP A 153 -12.89 1.12 16.30
C ASP A 153 -13.39 1.86 15.05
N LEU A 154 -12.73 2.94 14.65
CA LEU A 154 -13.06 3.68 13.43
C LEU A 154 -12.84 2.80 12.18
N ARG A 155 -11.74 2.04 12.13
CA ARG A 155 -11.48 1.09 11.04
C ARG A 155 -12.56 0.02 10.97
N PHE A 156 -13.00 -0.51 12.11
CA PHE A 156 -14.05 -1.52 12.16
C PHE A 156 -15.41 -0.97 11.70
N ILE A 157 -15.80 0.22 12.17
CA ILE A 157 -17.04 0.88 11.73
C ILE A 157 -17.03 1.12 10.22
N ARG A 158 -15.94 1.67 9.69
CA ARG A 158 -15.77 1.89 8.24
C ARG A 158 -15.84 0.57 7.45
N ARG A 159 -15.21 -0.50 7.97
CA ARG A 159 -15.28 -1.83 7.35
C ARG A 159 -16.70 -2.37 7.33
N LEU A 160 -17.41 -2.29 8.45
CA LEU A 160 -18.78 -2.76 8.56
C LEU A 160 -19.68 -2.06 7.52
N GLN A 161 -19.62 -0.73 7.47
CA GLN A 161 -20.39 0.06 6.49
C GLN A 161 -20.04 -0.30 5.05
N ARG A 162 -18.75 -0.33 4.69
CA ARG A 162 -18.30 -0.67 3.34
C ARG A 162 -18.74 -2.06 2.92
N ASP A 163 -18.52 -3.07 3.76
CA ASP A 163 -18.74 -4.47 3.39
C ASP A 163 -20.25 -4.80 3.31
N VAL A 164 -21.08 -4.14 4.11
CA VAL A 164 -22.56 -4.22 3.96
C VAL A 164 -23.01 -3.53 2.67
N MET A 165 -22.60 -2.29 2.43
CA MET A 165 -23.13 -1.48 1.32
C MET A 165 -22.54 -1.86 -0.04
N ALA A 166 -21.24 -2.16 -0.12
CA ALA A 166 -20.52 -2.36 -1.37
C ALA A 166 -20.21 -3.82 -1.70
N ARG A 167 -20.26 -4.73 -0.72
CA ARG A 167 -19.94 -6.16 -0.89
C ARG A 167 -21.09 -7.11 -0.56
N GLY A 168 -22.26 -6.57 -0.15
CA GLY A 168 -23.48 -7.34 0.14
C GLY A 168 -23.35 -8.31 1.31
N ARG A 169 -22.41 -8.10 2.24
CA ARG A 169 -22.17 -9.00 3.37
C ARG A 169 -23.11 -8.71 4.54
N THR A 170 -23.38 -9.73 5.33
CA THR A 170 -24.13 -9.55 6.58
C THR A 170 -23.24 -9.03 7.70
N PRO A 171 -23.77 -8.21 8.65
CA PRO A 171 -23.01 -7.75 9.81
C PRO A 171 -22.37 -8.88 10.59
N ASP A 172 -23.11 -9.98 10.84
CA ASP A 172 -22.61 -11.13 11.59
C ASP A 172 -21.39 -11.76 10.91
N SER A 173 -21.43 -11.96 9.60
CA SER A 173 -20.28 -12.53 8.85
C SER A 173 -19.04 -11.59 8.88
N ILE A 174 -19.24 -10.28 8.92
CA ILE A 174 -18.16 -9.31 9.00
C ILE A 174 -17.55 -9.31 10.41
N ILE A 175 -18.38 -9.36 11.44
CA ILE A 175 -17.95 -9.43 12.85
C ILE A 175 -17.15 -10.71 13.09
N GLU A 176 -17.69 -11.85 12.66
CA GLU A 176 -17.01 -13.14 12.80
C GLU A 176 -15.63 -13.14 12.12
N GLN A 177 -15.55 -12.73 10.86
CA GLN A 177 -14.27 -12.61 10.15
C GLN A 177 -13.31 -11.63 10.83
N TYR A 178 -13.83 -10.50 11.34
CA TYR A 178 -13.00 -9.52 12.02
C TYR A 178 -12.34 -10.10 13.27
N LEU A 179 -13.09 -10.87 14.06
CA LEU A 179 -12.59 -11.46 15.30
C LEU A 179 -11.68 -12.65 15.04
N THR A 180 -11.94 -13.44 13.99
CA THR A 180 -11.23 -14.70 13.74
C THR A 180 -9.96 -14.54 12.89
N THR A 181 -9.94 -13.61 11.94
CA THR A 181 -8.80 -13.46 11.00
C THR A 181 -8.25 -12.03 10.94
N VAL A 182 -9.12 -11.01 10.80
CA VAL A 182 -8.67 -9.65 10.49
C VAL A 182 -7.92 -9.01 11.65
N ARG A 183 -8.49 -9.07 12.85
CA ARG A 183 -7.85 -8.51 14.06
C ARG A 183 -6.58 -9.28 14.44
N PRO A 184 -6.57 -10.63 14.50
CA PRO A 184 -5.34 -11.38 14.72
C PRO A 184 -4.26 -11.10 13.67
N GLY A 185 -4.62 -11.07 12.39
CA GLY A 185 -3.68 -10.74 11.30
C GLY A 185 -3.12 -9.33 11.42
N HIS A 186 -3.96 -8.35 11.82
CA HIS A 186 -3.50 -7.00 12.08
C HIS A 186 -2.48 -6.95 13.21
N GLU A 187 -2.79 -7.59 14.35
CA GLU A 187 -1.91 -7.60 15.54
C GLU A 187 -0.60 -8.35 15.27
N GLN A 188 -0.64 -9.40 14.45
CA GLN A 188 0.53 -10.25 14.17
C GLN A 188 1.44 -9.71 13.05
N TYR A 189 0.88 -9.17 11.98
CA TYR A 189 1.64 -8.84 10.76
C TYR A 189 1.63 -7.35 10.41
N ILE A 190 0.48 -6.67 10.55
CA ILE A 190 0.28 -5.32 10.02
C ILE A 190 0.80 -4.27 11.01
N GLU A 191 0.31 -4.28 12.24
CA GLU A 191 0.71 -3.31 13.26
C GLU A 191 2.22 -3.35 13.57
N PRO A 192 2.88 -4.53 13.70
CA PRO A 192 4.32 -4.57 13.88
C PRO A 192 5.12 -3.97 12.72
N SER A 193 4.57 -3.92 11.50
CA SER A 193 5.25 -3.33 10.33
C SER A 193 5.34 -1.81 10.39
N LYS A 194 4.52 -1.16 11.21
CA LYS A 194 4.51 0.30 11.46
C LYS A 194 5.89 0.83 11.87
N ARG A 195 6.68 0.05 12.60
CA ARG A 195 8.05 0.42 13.00
C ARG A 195 9.01 0.65 11.85
N TYR A 196 8.68 0.17 10.65
CA TYR A 196 9.50 0.35 9.45
C TYR A 196 9.10 1.57 8.63
N ALA A 197 8.02 2.26 9.00
CA ALA A 197 7.57 3.45 8.30
C ALA A 197 8.51 4.63 8.56
N ASP A 198 8.81 5.38 7.51
CA ASP A 198 9.53 6.66 7.59
C ASP A 198 8.55 7.79 7.98
N VAL A 199 7.26 7.63 7.60
CA VAL A 199 6.18 8.60 7.90
C VAL A 199 4.94 7.85 8.38
N ILE A 200 4.34 8.34 9.48
CA ILE A 200 3.05 7.86 9.99
C ILE A 200 2.00 8.95 9.75
N ILE A 201 0.92 8.60 9.06
CA ILE A 201 -0.19 9.50 8.77
C ILE A 201 -1.37 9.15 9.68
N PRO A 202 -1.68 9.99 10.69
CA PRO A 202 -2.83 9.76 11.55
C PRO A 202 -4.15 10.09 10.84
N CYS A 203 -5.25 9.56 11.36
CA CYS A 203 -6.62 9.83 10.91
C CYS A 203 -6.97 9.39 9.48
N GLY A 204 -6.07 8.70 8.80
CA GLY A 204 -6.34 8.08 7.50
C GLY A 204 -6.44 9.05 6.32
N GLY A 205 -7.26 8.67 5.33
CA GLY A 205 -7.34 9.34 4.03
C GLY A 205 -7.96 10.75 4.03
N GLU A 206 -8.49 11.20 5.16
CA GLU A 206 -9.02 12.56 5.34
C GLU A 206 -7.96 13.57 5.83
N ASN A 207 -6.74 13.11 6.10
CA ASN A 207 -5.64 13.97 6.52
C ASN A 207 -5.10 14.81 5.35
N GLU A 208 -5.74 15.95 5.11
CA GLU A 208 -5.40 16.87 4.02
C GLU A 208 -3.95 17.39 4.10
N PRO A 209 -3.42 17.82 5.27
CA PRO A 209 -2.02 18.23 5.37
C PRO A 209 -1.03 17.14 4.96
N ALA A 210 -1.27 15.89 5.34
CA ALA A 210 -0.42 14.77 4.97
C ALA A 210 -0.48 14.48 3.46
N LEU A 211 -1.69 14.54 2.86
CA LEU A 211 -1.85 14.41 1.41
C LEU A 211 -1.07 15.50 0.66
N GLN A 212 -1.15 16.74 1.10
CA GLN A 212 -0.43 17.85 0.49
C GLN A 212 1.10 17.72 0.60
N LEU A 213 1.61 17.16 1.71
CA LEU A 213 3.02 16.84 1.87
C LEU A 213 3.49 15.79 0.86
N LEU A 214 2.74 14.69 0.71
CA LEU A 214 3.03 13.65 -0.27
C LEU A 214 2.97 14.20 -1.70
N LEU A 215 1.94 15.00 -2.01
CA LEU A 215 1.77 15.61 -3.32
C LEU A 215 2.91 16.58 -3.65
N ALA A 216 3.36 17.37 -2.68
CA ALA A 216 4.51 18.26 -2.85
C ALA A 216 5.77 17.47 -3.20
N ARG A 217 5.98 16.31 -2.55
CA ARG A 217 7.11 15.43 -2.86
C ARG A 217 7.00 14.83 -4.26
N VAL A 218 5.82 14.37 -4.67
CA VAL A 218 5.59 13.85 -6.03
C VAL A 218 5.89 14.94 -7.07
N ARG A 219 5.38 16.13 -6.87
CA ARG A 219 5.61 17.27 -7.78
C ARG A 219 7.10 17.68 -7.87
N ASP A 220 7.81 17.61 -6.76
CA ASP A 220 9.25 17.89 -6.73
C ASP A 220 10.02 16.86 -7.59
N LEU A 221 9.71 15.58 -7.43
CA LEU A 221 10.33 14.47 -8.17
C LEU A 221 10.01 14.52 -9.69
N THR A 222 8.84 15.03 -10.08
CA THR A 222 8.41 15.04 -11.47
C THR A 222 8.78 16.34 -12.22
N ARG A 223 9.17 17.40 -11.52
CA ARG A 223 9.64 18.66 -12.11
C ARG A 223 11.12 18.64 -12.49
N LEU A 224 11.86 17.66 -12.03
CA LEU A 224 13.31 17.50 -12.24
C LEU A 224 13.64 16.59 -13.45
N GLY A 225 12.65 16.20 -14.24
CA GLY A 225 12.78 15.42 -15.46
C GLY A 225 12.64 16.26 -16.73
#